data_753b76dca36f9b2449b8f4c652f1f78d
#
_entry.id   753b76dca36f9b2449b8f4c652f1f78d
#
_cell.length_a   1.000
_cell.length_b   1.000
_cell.length_c   1.000
_cell.angle_alpha   90.00
_cell.angle_beta   90.00
_cell.angle_gamma   90.00
#
_symmetry.space_group_name_H-M   'P 1'
#
loop_
_entity.id
_entity.type
_entity.pdbx_description
1 polymer ?
#
loop_
_entity_poly.entity_id
_entity_poly.type
_entity_poly.pdbx_seq_one_letter_code
_entity_poly.pdbx_strand_id
1 'polypeptide(L)'
;HQKALLVARFEEEEVRAAVWEYGSAKCLGLDGLNFKFIKEFRDVIKPDLLCFLDEFYVNGIFLKGSNASFMALIPKVPDPQNLNEYRPISLIGCMYKIVAKLLSGRLKKVRLAIIDEHQIAFIESRHLLHSMVIANKVVEEEKRCNTTCLVFKVNYEKAYDLVSWDFLLYLMRGMGFCNKWISWVDGCLKSAFISILVNGSPLAEFIPQRGLRQGDPLAPFLFNIVAKGLTGLMREAQEKNLFEGFKVGTNNVDISTLQYADDTVFFGSTSMANVRAIKVMLRSFELVLGLKINFDKSSFGAIGMSEQGMHSASTYLNCPFPIWVSPLGQIQGVVSYGNL
;
A
#
# COMPACT_ATOMS: atom_id res chain seq x y z
N HIS A 1 17.57 17.38 -9.00
CA HIS A 1 17.52 17.83 -7.58
C HIS A 1 16.94 16.75 -6.66
N GLN A 2 15.78 16.16 -6.97
CA GLN A 2 15.10 15.15 -6.13
C GLN A 2 15.91 13.86 -5.94
N LYS A 3 16.59 13.37 -6.99
CA LYS A 3 17.44 12.16 -6.91
C LYS A 3 18.60 12.34 -5.93
N ALA A 4 19.22 13.51 -5.92
CA ALA A 4 20.33 13.81 -5.01
C ALA A 4 19.87 13.84 -3.55
N LEU A 5 18.67 14.33 -3.29
CA LEU A 5 18.08 14.39 -1.95
C LEU A 5 17.82 12.98 -1.36
N LEU A 6 17.39 12.04 -2.19
CA LEU A 6 17.14 10.67 -1.74
C LEU A 6 18.42 9.97 -1.25
N VAL A 7 19.56 10.21 -1.92
CA VAL A 7 20.84 9.52 -1.64
C VAL A 7 21.89 10.42 -0.98
N ALA A 8 21.50 11.54 -0.40
CA ALA A 8 22.38 12.35 0.42
C ALA A 8 22.88 11.55 1.65
N ARG A 9 24.00 11.95 2.24
CA ARG A 9 24.42 11.38 3.54
C ARG A 9 23.36 11.61 4.60
N PHE A 10 23.28 10.70 5.57
CA PHE A 10 22.39 10.86 6.73
C PHE A 10 22.99 11.92 7.66
N GLU A 11 22.25 13.01 7.85
CA GLU A 11 22.65 14.08 8.77
C GLU A 11 22.19 13.75 10.20
N GLU A 12 22.97 14.18 11.19
CA GLU A 12 22.65 13.91 12.61
C GLU A 12 21.26 14.39 13.02
N GLU A 13 20.86 15.56 12.53
CA GLU A 13 19.52 16.11 12.81
C GLU A 13 18.40 15.26 12.20
N GLU A 14 18.61 14.71 10.98
CA GLU A 14 17.67 13.80 10.34
C GLU A 14 17.54 12.51 11.15
N VAL A 15 18.65 11.96 11.63
CA VAL A 15 18.68 10.78 12.50
C VAL A 15 17.97 11.03 13.82
N ARG A 16 18.25 12.17 14.45
CA ARG A 16 17.60 12.60 15.68
C ARG A 16 16.07 12.71 15.47
N ALA A 17 15.63 13.40 14.43
CA ALA A 17 14.22 13.54 14.12
C ALA A 17 13.53 12.18 13.94
N ALA A 18 14.17 11.26 13.20
CA ALA A 18 13.66 9.90 13.00
C ALA A 18 13.50 9.11 14.31
N VAL A 19 14.45 9.23 15.24
CA VAL A 19 14.39 8.58 16.57
C VAL A 19 13.31 9.21 17.45
N TRP A 20 13.21 10.56 17.45
CA TRP A 20 12.26 11.28 18.33
C TRP A 20 10.80 11.13 17.89
N GLU A 21 10.53 10.92 16.60
CA GLU A 21 9.18 10.68 16.07
C GLU A 21 8.58 9.36 16.58
N TYR A 22 9.40 8.40 17.03
CA TYR A 22 8.89 7.18 17.66
C TYR A 22 8.43 7.40 19.11
N GLY A 23 7.25 6.88 19.43
CA GLY A 23 6.77 6.80 20.82
C GLY A 23 7.71 5.94 21.69
N SER A 24 7.94 6.39 22.93
CA SER A 24 8.87 5.74 23.85
C SER A 24 8.44 4.32 24.27
N ALA A 25 7.14 4.02 24.27
CA ALA A 25 6.55 2.77 24.76
C ALA A 25 6.19 1.76 23.66
N LYS A 26 6.76 1.88 22.46
CA LYS A 26 6.50 0.90 21.39
C LYS A 26 7.16 -0.46 21.69
N CYS A 27 6.50 -1.53 21.21
CA CYS A 27 6.96 -2.92 21.38
C CYS A 27 8.43 -3.10 20.99
N LEU A 28 9.12 -3.88 21.81
CA LEU A 28 10.50 -4.30 21.57
C LEU A 28 10.59 -5.17 20.32
N GLY A 29 11.66 -5.01 19.56
CA GLY A 29 12.04 -5.95 18.52
C GLY A 29 12.89 -7.10 19.09
N LEU A 30 13.53 -7.87 18.21
CA LEU A 30 14.45 -8.95 18.57
C LEU A 30 15.66 -8.44 19.37
N ASP A 31 16.07 -7.19 19.14
CA ASP A 31 17.16 -6.51 19.83
C ASP A 31 16.88 -6.20 21.33
N GLY A 32 15.65 -6.40 21.79
CA GLY A 32 15.24 -6.10 23.16
C GLY A 32 15.30 -4.61 23.51
N LEU A 33 15.53 -3.73 22.53
CA LEU A 33 15.64 -2.30 22.73
C LEU A 33 14.30 -1.59 22.44
N ASN A 34 14.06 -0.49 23.13
CA ASN A 34 12.99 0.44 22.83
C ASN A 34 13.54 1.85 22.58
N PHE A 35 12.72 2.72 22.00
CA PHE A 35 13.15 4.08 21.70
C PHE A 35 13.35 4.95 22.94
N LYS A 36 12.78 4.58 24.10
CA LYS A 36 13.05 5.25 25.38
C LYS A 36 14.53 5.07 25.75
N PHE A 37 15.03 3.82 25.69
CA PHE A 37 16.42 3.51 25.96
C PHE A 37 17.36 4.28 25.02
N ILE A 38 17.10 4.28 23.71
CA ILE A 38 17.95 4.99 22.72
C ILE A 38 17.95 6.51 22.99
N LYS A 39 16.83 7.09 23.46
CA LYS A 39 16.73 8.51 23.76
C LYS A 39 17.47 8.87 25.06
N GLU A 40 17.37 8.05 26.10
CA GLU A 40 18.01 8.27 27.39
C GLU A 40 19.53 8.08 27.31
N PHE A 41 20.00 7.08 26.57
CA PHE A 41 21.43 6.77 26.40
C PHE A 41 22.01 7.33 25.09
N ARG A 42 21.41 8.38 24.55
CA ARG A 42 21.79 8.96 23.27
C ARG A 42 23.28 9.24 23.14
N ASP A 43 23.88 9.87 24.13
CA ASP A 43 25.27 10.34 24.05
C ASP A 43 26.27 9.16 23.99
N VAL A 44 25.88 8.01 24.55
CA VAL A 44 26.67 6.77 24.51
C VAL A 44 26.46 6.03 23.17
N ILE A 45 25.20 5.95 22.70
CA ILE A 45 24.82 5.14 21.53
C ILE A 45 25.10 5.90 20.21
N LYS A 46 25.10 7.22 20.23
CA LYS A 46 25.22 8.06 19.02
C LYS A 46 26.40 7.70 18.11
N PRO A 47 27.66 7.53 18.63
CA PRO A 47 28.79 7.19 17.76
C PRO A 47 28.58 5.89 17.00
N ASP A 48 28.10 4.86 17.68
CA ASP A 48 27.87 3.52 17.09
C ASP A 48 26.72 3.55 16.09
N LEU A 49 25.64 4.30 16.41
CA LEU A 49 24.52 4.49 15.50
C LEU A 49 24.94 5.20 14.22
N LEU A 50 25.75 6.25 14.30
CA LEU A 50 26.24 6.98 13.13
C LEU A 50 27.18 6.09 12.30
N CYS A 51 28.06 5.30 12.93
CA CYS A 51 28.92 4.32 12.26
C CYS A 51 28.07 3.28 11.50
N PHE A 52 27.06 2.71 12.14
CA PHE A 52 26.11 1.78 11.51
C PHE A 52 25.38 2.40 10.30
N LEU A 53 24.95 3.65 10.42
CA LEU A 53 24.27 4.36 9.32
C LEU A 53 25.23 4.68 8.17
N ASP A 54 26.49 5.00 8.45
CA ASP A 54 27.51 5.21 7.41
C ASP A 54 27.85 3.89 6.69
N GLU A 55 27.96 2.78 7.40
CA GLU A 55 28.09 1.46 6.77
C GLU A 55 26.92 1.12 5.86
N PHE A 56 25.69 1.32 6.34
CA PHE A 56 24.50 1.15 5.49
C PHE A 56 24.50 2.11 4.30
N TYR A 57 24.89 3.36 4.50
CA TYR A 57 24.97 4.36 3.43
C TYR A 57 25.90 3.92 2.29
N VAL A 58 27.05 3.33 2.65
CA VAL A 58 28.06 2.87 1.68
C VAL A 58 27.63 1.58 1.01
N ASN A 59 27.25 0.59 1.80
CA ASN A 59 27.08 -0.79 1.36
C ASN A 59 25.63 -1.14 0.98
N GLY A 60 24.62 -0.44 1.51
CA GLY A 60 23.20 -0.75 1.33
C GLY A 60 22.77 -2.08 1.94
N ILE A 61 23.57 -2.65 2.82
CA ILE A 61 23.40 -3.99 3.42
C ILE A 61 23.35 -3.86 4.93
N PHE A 62 22.53 -4.68 5.56
CA PHE A 62 22.47 -4.79 7.01
C PHE A 62 23.43 -5.89 7.52
N LEU A 63 24.07 -5.64 8.65
CA LEU A 63 24.78 -6.68 9.37
C LEU A 63 23.80 -7.79 9.76
N LYS A 64 24.28 -9.04 9.76
CA LYS A 64 23.46 -10.20 10.11
C LYS A 64 22.80 -10.00 11.48
N GLY A 65 21.49 -10.18 11.54
CA GLY A 65 20.71 -10.02 12.77
C GLY A 65 20.13 -8.62 12.99
N SER A 66 20.73 -7.53 12.42
CA SER A 66 20.20 -6.16 12.63
C SER A 66 18.87 -5.88 11.92
N ASN A 67 18.47 -6.71 10.95
CA ASN A 67 17.16 -6.70 10.29
C ASN A 67 16.32 -7.95 10.60
N ALA A 68 16.61 -8.62 11.72
CA ALA A 68 15.78 -9.71 12.19
C ALA A 68 14.53 -9.18 12.90
N SER A 69 13.44 -9.92 12.85
CA SER A 69 12.16 -9.54 13.47
C SER A 69 11.37 -10.75 13.94
N PHE A 70 10.63 -10.56 15.01
CA PHE A 70 9.57 -11.48 15.37
C PHE A 70 8.29 -11.13 14.60
N MET A 71 7.51 -12.16 14.28
CA MET A 71 6.16 -12.01 13.71
C MET A 71 5.14 -12.47 14.74
N ALA A 72 4.36 -11.53 15.27
CA ALA A 72 3.24 -11.81 16.16
C ALA A 72 1.95 -11.97 15.36
N LEU A 73 1.16 -12.99 15.70
CA LEU A 73 -0.14 -13.26 15.07
C LEU A 73 -1.25 -12.63 15.93
N ILE A 74 -1.83 -11.53 15.46
CA ILE A 74 -2.89 -10.80 16.17
C ILE A 74 -4.25 -11.21 15.61
N PRO A 75 -5.20 -11.70 16.44
CA PRO A 75 -6.54 -12.09 16.00
C PRO A 75 -7.29 -10.92 15.36
N LYS A 76 -7.96 -11.16 14.23
CA LYS A 76 -8.89 -10.21 13.57
C LYS A 76 -10.31 -10.35 14.08
N VAL A 77 -10.66 -11.53 14.59
CA VAL A 77 -11.99 -11.90 15.09
C VAL A 77 -11.86 -12.53 16.46
N PRO A 78 -12.90 -12.50 17.30
CA PRO A 78 -12.96 -13.31 18.51
C PRO A 78 -12.90 -14.79 18.13
N ASP A 79 -12.14 -15.60 18.86
CA ASP A 79 -12.00 -17.06 18.69
C ASP A 79 -11.62 -17.49 17.26
N PRO A 80 -10.45 -17.10 16.75
CA PRO A 80 -10.01 -17.42 15.39
C PRO A 80 -9.72 -18.93 15.22
N GLN A 81 -10.30 -19.55 14.21
CA GLN A 81 -10.14 -20.98 13.90
C GLN A 81 -9.11 -21.24 12.79
N ASN A 82 -8.76 -20.19 11.99
CA ASN A 82 -7.89 -20.29 10.84
C ASN A 82 -6.79 -19.25 10.84
N LEU A 83 -5.62 -19.55 10.26
CA LEU A 83 -4.51 -18.60 10.13
C LEU A 83 -4.88 -17.32 9.34
N ASN A 84 -5.86 -17.38 8.45
CA ASN A 84 -6.33 -16.20 7.72
C ASN A 84 -7.05 -15.17 8.60
N GLU A 85 -7.47 -15.58 9.79
CA GLU A 85 -8.14 -14.74 10.80
C GLU A 85 -7.15 -14.01 11.71
N TYR A 86 -5.85 -14.17 11.47
CA TYR A 86 -4.81 -13.41 12.15
C TYR A 86 -4.16 -12.37 11.23
N ARG A 87 -3.69 -11.28 11.84
CA ARG A 87 -2.80 -10.29 11.21
C ARG A 87 -1.37 -10.58 11.61
N PRO A 88 -0.45 -10.82 10.67
CA PRO A 88 0.96 -10.97 10.98
C PRO A 88 1.58 -9.56 11.19
N ILE A 89 1.93 -9.24 12.42
CA ILE A 89 2.57 -7.97 12.76
C ILE A 89 4.05 -8.22 13.05
N SER A 90 4.93 -7.53 12.34
CA SER A 90 6.38 -7.65 12.50
C SER A 90 6.88 -6.75 13.65
N LEU A 91 7.48 -7.39 14.67
CA LEU A 91 8.16 -6.72 15.78
C LEU A 91 9.63 -6.51 15.38
N ILE A 92 9.88 -5.43 14.71
CA ILE A 92 11.17 -5.09 14.09
C ILE A 92 12.08 -4.39 15.11
N GLY A 93 13.37 -4.66 15.07
CA GLY A 93 14.38 -4.02 15.92
C GLY A 93 14.55 -2.52 15.66
N CYS A 94 15.10 -1.82 16.66
CA CYS A 94 15.26 -0.37 16.62
C CYS A 94 16.22 0.10 15.52
N MET A 95 17.32 -0.63 15.29
CA MET A 95 18.33 -0.26 14.29
C MET A 95 17.74 -0.20 12.89
N TYR A 96 17.04 -1.26 12.49
CA TYR A 96 16.35 -1.26 11.19
C TYR A 96 15.25 -0.18 11.14
N LYS A 97 14.45 -0.05 12.21
CA LYS A 97 13.38 0.98 12.23
C LYS A 97 13.92 2.38 11.99
N ILE A 98 15.11 2.73 12.48
CA ILE A 98 15.75 4.03 12.25
C ILE A 98 16.03 4.20 10.76
N VAL A 99 16.69 3.22 10.11
CA VAL A 99 16.96 3.27 8.66
C VAL A 99 15.65 3.38 7.87
N ALA A 100 14.69 2.51 8.14
CA ALA A 100 13.39 2.52 7.45
C ALA A 100 12.66 3.86 7.61
N LYS A 101 12.79 4.51 8.78
CA LYS A 101 12.22 5.83 9.03
C LYS A 101 12.93 6.93 8.27
N LEU A 102 14.25 6.90 8.20
CA LEU A 102 15.04 7.83 7.38
C LEU A 102 14.68 7.70 5.91
N LEU A 103 14.63 6.49 5.37
CA LEU A 103 14.24 6.25 3.98
C LEU A 103 12.80 6.69 3.71
N SER A 104 11.86 6.33 4.57
CA SER A 104 10.46 6.74 4.43
C SER A 104 10.29 8.26 4.54
N GLY A 105 11.05 8.93 5.42
CA GLY A 105 11.08 10.38 5.54
C GLY A 105 11.56 11.07 4.25
N ARG A 106 12.57 10.51 3.59
CA ARG A 106 13.05 11.00 2.29
C ARG A 106 12.04 10.77 1.17
N LEU A 107 11.37 9.60 1.14
CA LEU A 107 10.26 9.36 0.22
C LEU A 107 9.12 10.35 0.41
N LYS A 108 8.80 10.71 1.65
CA LYS A 108 7.80 11.74 1.95
C LYS A 108 8.14 13.08 1.28
N LYS A 109 9.40 13.49 1.26
CA LYS A 109 9.83 14.77 0.66
C LYS A 109 9.68 14.81 -0.87
N VAL A 110 9.77 13.66 -1.55
CA VAL A 110 9.67 13.54 -3.02
C VAL A 110 8.33 12.96 -3.47
N ARG A 111 7.41 12.70 -2.54
CA ARG A 111 6.13 11.98 -2.77
C ARG A 111 5.28 12.54 -3.90
N LEU A 112 5.15 13.88 -4.02
CA LEU A 112 4.31 14.51 -5.04
C LEU A 112 4.75 14.21 -6.49
N ALA A 113 6.03 13.89 -6.68
CA ALA A 113 6.55 13.49 -7.98
C ALA A 113 6.46 11.97 -8.24
N ILE A 114 6.25 11.18 -7.17
CA ILE A 114 6.30 9.72 -7.24
C ILE A 114 4.91 9.11 -7.15
N ILE A 115 4.03 9.66 -6.30
CA ILE A 115 2.70 9.10 -6.02
C ILE A 115 1.68 9.70 -6.97
N ASP A 116 0.81 8.86 -7.51
CA ASP A 116 -0.26 9.26 -8.41
C ASP A 116 -1.30 10.15 -7.71
N GLU A 117 -1.95 11.05 -8.46
CA GLU A 117 -2.99 11.93 -7.95
C GLU A 117 -4.20 11.15 -7.40
N HIS A 118 -4.42 9.94 -7.90
CA HIS A 118 -5.52 9.05 -7.51
C HIS A 118 -5.26 8.25 -6.23
N GLN A 119 -4.00 8.21 -5.73
CA GLN A 119 -3.66 7.58 -4.46
C GLN A 119 -3.82 8.56 -3.31
N ILE A 120 -4.62 8.19 -2.32
CA ILE A 120 -5.01 9.07 -1.20
C ILE A 120 -4.38 8.64 0.12
N ALA A 121 -4.13 7.34 0.31
CA ALA A 121 -3.60 6.83 1.56
C ALA A 121 -2.17 7.29 1.88
N PHE A 122 -1.89 7.51 3.16
CA PHE A 122 -0.58 7.90 3.70
C PHE A 122 -0.01 9.21 3.17
N ILE A 123 -0.87 10.11 2.65
CA ILE A 123 -0.50 11.45 2.18
C ILE A 123 -1.15 12.49 3.10
N GLU A 124 -0.34 13.29 3.80
CA GLU A 124 -0.79 14.24 4.82
C GLU A 124 -1.81 15.28 4.33
N SER A 125 -1.77 15.63 3.03
CA SER A 125 -2.68 16.60 2.41
C SER A 125 -3.95 15.97 1.81
N ARG A 126 -4.08 14.63 1.83
CA ARG A 126 -5.21 13.90 1.25
C ARG A 126 -5.92 13.11 2.35
N HIS A 127 -7.16 13.47 2.64
CA HIS A 127 -7.98 12.82 3.66
C HIS A 127 -8.90 11.77 3.03
N LEU A 128 -9.24 10.72 3.80
CA LEU A 128 -10.24 9.71 3.43
C LEU A 128 -11.57 10.35 2.98
N LEU A 129 -11.93 11.49 3.58
CA LEU A 129 -13.09 12.29 3.20
C LEU A 129 -13.07 12.72 1.73
N HIS A 130 -11.90 12.96 1.12
CA HIS A 130 -11.81 13.30 -0.30
C HIS A 130 -12.32 12.16 -1.19
N SER A 131 -11.97 10.92 -0.90
CA SER A 131 -12.46 9.75 -1.66
C SER A 131 -13.97 9.61 -1.53
N MET A 132 -14.49 9.81 -0.32
CA MET A 132 -15.95 9.76 -0.05
C MET A 132 -16.67 10.91 -0.77
N VAL A 133 -16.10 12.11 -0.74
CA VAL A 133 -16.67 13.27 -1.46
C VAL A 133 -16.65 13.05 -2.98
N ILE A 134 -15.56 12.50 -3.53
CA ILE A 134 -15.48 12.17 -4.96
C ILE A 134 -16.51 11.08 -5.31
N ALA A 135 -16.59 10.00 -4.54
CA ALA A 135 -17.58 8.94 -4.75
C ALA A 135 -19.01 9.48 -4.67
N ASN A 136 -19.31 10.33 -3.69
CA ASN A 136 -20.62 10.98 -3.59
C ASN A 136 -20.91 11.92 -4.76
N LYS A 137 -19.89 12.69 -5.22
CA LYS A 137 -20.05 13.55 -6.42
C LYS A 137 -20.31 12.74 -7.68
N VAL A 138 -19.71 11.56 -7.84
CA VAL A 138 -20.01 10.66 -8.97
C VAL A 138 -21.49 10.28 -8.96
N VAL A 139 -22.05 9.94 -7.78
CA VAL A 139 -23.47 9.59 -7.64
C VAL A 139 -24.39 10.79 -7.83
N GLU A 140 -24.02 11.96 -7.33
CA GLU A 140 -24.78 13.20 -7.54
C GLU A 140 -24.81 13.62 -9.01
N GLU A 141 -23.66 13.50 -9.69
CA GLU A 141 -23.55 13.83 -11.13
C GLU A 141 -24.37 12.87 -11.99
N GLU A 142 -24.35 11.58 -11.66
CA GLU A 142 -25.21 10.59 -12.33
C GLU A 142 -26.68 10.99 -12.25
N LYS A 143 -27.16 11.31 -11.04
CA LYS A 143 -28.55 11.76 -10.84
C LYS A 143 -28.88 13.03 -11.59
N ARG A 144 -27.94 13.99 -11.61
CA ARG A 144 -28.13 15.29 -12.26
C ARG A 144 -28.17 15.17 -13.78
N CYS A 145 -27.29 14.34 -14.36
CA CYS A 145 -27.09 14.22 -15.80
C CYS A 145 -27.81 13.01 -16.40
N ASN A 146 -28.47 12.17 -15.60
CA ASN A 146 -29.04 10.88 -15.99
C ASN A 146 -28.08 10.03 -16.82
N THR A 147 -26.77 10.03 -16.37
CA THR A 147 -25.71 9.24 -16.96
C THR A 147 -25.56 7.92 -16.22
N THR A 148 -24.99 6.92 -16.87
CA THR A 148 -24.81 5.61 -16.28
C THR A 148 -23.38 5.47 -15.74
N CYS A 149 -23.19 4.90 -14.55
CA CYS A 149 -21.89 4.73 -13.93
C CYS A 149 -21.69 3.30 -13.41
N LEU A 150 -20.57 2.70 -13.79
CA LEU A 150 -20.05 1.47 -13.23
C LEU A 150 -19.15 1.79 -12.03
N VAL A 151 -19.31 1.06 -10.92
CA VAL A 151 -18.45 1.16 -9.74
C VAL A 151 -17.99 -0.25 -9.39
N PHE A 152 -16.68 -0.44 -9.30
CA PHE A 152 -16.11 -1.73 -8.91
C PHE A 152 -15.06 -1.54 -7.81
N LYS A 153 -15.39 -1.99 -6.61
CA LYS A 153 -14.46 -2.01 -5.48
C LYS A 153 -13.68 -3.32 -5.49
N VAL A 154 -12.36 -3.21 -5.54
CA VAL A 154 -11.44 -4.34 -5.48
C VAL A 154 -10.81 -4.42 -4.10
N ASN A 155 -10.81 -5.62 -3.55
CA ASN A 155 -10.07 -5.98 -2.35
C ASN A 155 -9.02 -7.04 -2.71
N TYR A 156 -7.81 -6.91 -2.17
CA TYR A 156 -6.73 -7.88 -2.40
C TYR A 156 -6.61 -8.86 -1.24
N GLU A 157 -6.28 -10.11 -1.56
CA GLU A 157 -5.87 -11.08 -0.54
C GLU A 157 -4.46 -10.78 -0.06
N LYS A 158 -4.30 -10.50 1.24
CA LYS A 158 -2.97 -10.35 1.86
C LYS A 158 -2.05 -9.41 1.05
N ALA A 159 -2.55 -8.23 0.66
CA ALA A 159 -1.90 -7.31 -0.29
C ALA A 159 -0.42 -7.06 0.03
N TYR A 160 -0.08 -6.80 1.30
CA TYR A 160 1.29 -6.57 1.72
C TYR A 160 2.17 -7.82 1.62
N ASP A 161 1.63 -8.99 1.96
CA ASP A 161 2.40 -10.25 2.06
C ASP A 161 2.78 -10.84 0.69
N LEU A 162 2.08 -10.43 -0.38
CA LEU A 162 2.22 -11.01 -1.73
C LEU A 162 3.06 -10.16 -2.69
N VAL A 163 3.46 -8.94 -2.33
CA VAL A 163 4.22 -8.04 -3.22
C VAL A 163 5.49 -8.70 -3.72
N SER A 164 5.62 -8.82 -5.04
CA SER A 164 6.86 -9.25 -5.71
C SER A 164 7.93 -8.17 -5.58
N TRP A 165 9.09 -8.51 -5.00
CA TRP A 165 10.21 -7.58 -4.87
C TRP A 165 10.82 -7.23 -6.23
N ASP A 166 10.94 -8.20 -7.13
CA ASP A 166 11.49 -7.97 -8.47
C ASP A 166 10.66 -6.97 -9.26
N PHE A 167 9.33 -7.08 -9.16
CA PHE A 167 8.43 -6.13 -9.80
C PHE A 167 8.47 -4.75 -9.13
N LEU A 168 8.51 -4.67 -7.82
CA LEU A 168 8.69 -3.41 -7.10
C LEU A 168 9.97 -2.69 -7.57
N LEU A 169 11.10 -3.40 -7.61
CA LEU A 169 12.38 -2.84 -8.05
C LEU A 169 12.37 -2.48 -9.55
N TYR A 170 11.66 -3.25 -10.37
CA TYR A 170 11.42 -2.91 -11.78
C TYR A 170 10.64 -1.60 -11.92
N LEU A 171 9.52 -1.44 -11.19
CA LEU A 171 8.76 -0.19 -11.18
C LEU A 171 9.62 1.00 -10.73
N MET A 172 10.42 0.83 -9.68
CA MET A 172 11.32 1.88 -9.20
C MET A 172 12.32 2.31 -10.27
N ARG A 173 12.88 1.37 -11.05
CA ARG A 173 13.75 1.69 -12.20
C ARG A 173 12.97 2.49 -13.25
N GLY A 174 11.79 2.03 -13.64
CA GLY A 174 10.91 2.71 -14.60
C GLY A 174 10.51 4.12 -14.15
N MET A 175 10.31 4.33 -12.85
CA MET A 175 10.05 5.65 -12.26
C MET A 175 11.30 6.53 -12.14
N GLY A 176 12.47 6.04 -12.51
CA GLY A 176 13.73 6.78 -12.55
C GLY A 176 14.41 6.96 -11.20
N PHE A 177 14.16 6.10 -10.21
CA PHE A 177 14.99 6.05 -9.01
C PHE A 177 16.43 5.70 -9.36
N CYS A 178 17.40 6.27 -8.65
CA CYS A 178 18.81 5.95 -8.88
C CYS A 178 19.19 4.57 -8.30
N ASN A 179 20.19 3.93 -8.91
CA ASN A 179 20.62 2.58 -8.54
C ASN A 179 20.98 2.45 -7.06
N LYS A 180 21.63 3.47 -6.48
CA LYS A 180 21.98 3.47 -5.04
C LYS A 180 20.72 3.38 -4.15
N TRP A 181 19.68 4.14 -4.46
CA TRP A 181 18.42 4.07 -3.72
C TRP A 181 17.75 2.70 -3.85
N ILE A 182 17.72 2.16 -5.07
CA ILE A 182 17.16 0.83 -5.35
C ILE A 182 17.93 -0.26 -4.59
N SER A 183 19.27 -0.15 -4.56
CA SER A 183 20.12 -1.06 -3.78
C SER A 183 19.82 -1.03 -2.28
N TRP A 184 19.57 0.15 -1.71
CA TRP A 184 19.17 0.28 -0.30
C TRP A 184 17.82 -0.38 -0.02
N VAL A 185 16.83 -0.18 -0.88
CA VAL A 185 15.52 -0.83 -0.73
C VAL A 185 15.65 -2.35 -0.87
N ASP A 186 16.41 -2.83 -1.85
CA ASP A 186 16.69 -4.25 -2.06
C ASP A 186 17.38 -4.86 -0.82
N GLY A 187 18.37 -4.16 -0.26
CA GLY A 187 19.04 -4.55 0.98
C GLY A 187 18.07 -4.62 2.18
N CYS A 188 17.15 -3.65 2.32
CA CYS A 188 16.11 -3.68 3.34
C CYS A 188 15.20 -4.90 3.24
N LEU A 189 14.85 -5.31 2.03
CA LEU A 189 13.96 -6.45 1.77
C LEU A 189 14.68 -7.78 1.97
N LYS A 190 15.82 -7.98 1.33
CA LYS A 190 16.52 -9.28 1.26
C LYS A 190 17.32 -9.65 2.52
N SER A 191 17.67 -8.67 3.35
CA SER A 191 18.39 -8.94 4.62
C SER A 191 17.47 -9.32 5.78
N ALA A 192 16.15 -9.38 5.55
CA ALA A 192 15.18 -9.68 6.60
C ALA A 192 15.22 -11.16 7.01
N PHE A 193 15.23 -11.40 8.32
CA PHE A 193 15.01 -12.70 8.94
C PHE A 193 13.77 -12.62 9.82
N ILE A 194 12.92 -13.64 9.76
CA ILE A 194 11.64 -13.64 10.47
C ILE A 194 11.50 -14.93 11.29
N SER A 195 11.15 -14.79 12.58
CA SER A 195 10.73 -15.90 13.45
C SER A 195 9.29 -15.66 13.90
N ILE A 196 8.41 -16.62 13.66
CA ILE A 196 7.02 -16.53 14.09
C ILE A 196 6.93 -16.83 15.59
N LEU A 197 6.20 -16.00 16.33
CA LEU A 197 5.92 -16.25 17.74
C LEU A 197 4.65 -17.10 17.89
N VAL A 198 4.79 -18.27 18.52
CA VAL A 198 3.68 -19.13 18.90
C VAL A 198 3.71 -19.30 20.41
N ASN A 199 2.67 -18.86 21.10
CA ASN A 199 2.58 -18.85 22.57
C ASN A 199 3.81 -18.19 23.25
N GLY A 200 4.33 -17.12 22.66
CA GLY A 200 5.49 -16.40 23.17
C GLY A 200 6.85 -17.01 22.83
N SER A 201 6.90 -18.18 22.20
CA SER A 201 8.15 -18.84 21.81
C SER A 201 8.41 -18.66 20.31
N PRO A 202 9.65 -18.31 19.90
CA PRO A 202 10.00 -18.16 18.51
C PRO A 202 10.17 -19.53 17.84
N LEU A 203 9.61 -19.66 16.63
CA LEU A 203 9.91 -20.77 15.73
C LEU A 203 11.23 -20.54 14.99
N ALA A 204 11.67 -21.55 14.22
CA ALA A 204 12.88 -21.44 13.39
C ALA A 204 12.81 -20.22 12.45
N GLU A 205 13.92 -19.54 12.31
CA GLU A 205 14.09 -18.40 11.41
C GLU A 205 13.92 -18.80 9.95
N PHE A 206 13.27 -17.94 9.16
CA PHE A 206 13.22 -18.06 7.72
C PHE A 206 13.47 -16.72 7.02
N ILE A 207 13.88 -16.77 5.76
CA ILE A 207 14.09 -15.62 4.90
C ILE A 207 12.88 -15.47 4.00
N PRO A 208 12.15 -14.33 4.08
CA PRO A 208 11.04 -14.07 3.18
C PRO A 208 11.55 -13.91 1.73
N GLN A 209 10.75 -14.34 0.77
CA GLN A 209 11.08 -14.24 -0.67
C GLN A 209 10.24 -13.18 -1.39
N ARG A 210 9.23 -12.65 -0.73
CA ARG A 210 8.31 -11.61 -1.21
C ARG A 210 7.61 -10.94 -0.02
N GLY A 211 6.81 -9.95 -0.32
CA GLY A 211 5.97 -9.26 0.65
C GLY A 211 6.65 -8.10 1.35
N LEU A 212 5.83 -7.28 1.97
CA LEU A 212 6.23 -6.12 2.77
C LEU A 212 5.78 -6.37 4.21
N ARG A 213 6.67 -6.18 5.17
CA ARG A 213 6.37 -6.44 6.58
C ARG A 213 5.34 -5.47 7.13
N GLN A 214 4.26 -5.99 7.72
CA GLN A 214 3.27 -5.17 8.43
C GLN A 214 3.91 -4.64 9.72
N GLY A 215 3.91 -3.32 9.89
CA GLY A 215 4.63 -2.63 10.97
C GLY A 215 5.98 -2.02 10.57
N ASP A 216 6.44 -2.25 9.34
CA ASP A 216 7.63 -1.59 8.79
C ASP A 216 7.29 -0.17 8.33
N PRO A 217 8.01 0.87 8.79
CA PRO A 217 7.77 2.26 8.39
C PRO A 217 7.91 2.52 6.89
N LEU A 218 8.69 1.71 6.19
CA LEU A 218 8.94 1.84 4.75
C LEU A 218 7.84 1.16 3.92
N ALA A 219 7.21 0.10 4.44
CA ALA A 219 6.25 -0.73 3.71
C ALA A 219 5.08 0.06 3.08
N PRO A 220 4.41 1.02 3.74
CA PRO A 220 3.33 1.79 3.12
C PRO A 220 3.77 2.57 1.87
N PHE A 221 4.99 3.11 1.88
CA PHE A 221 5.53 3.86 0.74
C PHE A 221 5.89 2.94 -0.42
N LEU A 222 6.45 1.77 -0.13
CA LEU A 222 6.75 0.76 -1.15
C LEU A 222 5.46 0.21 -1.76
N PHE A 223 4.44 0.00 -0.94
CA PHE A 223 3.13 -0.42 -1.45
C PHE A 223 2.49 0.64 -2.37
N ASN A 224 2.61 1.93 -2.04
CA ASN A 224 2.14 3.01 -2.92
C ASN A 224 2.86 3.02 -4.28
N ILE A 225 4.16 2.67 -4.33
CA ILE A 225 4.88 2.50 -5.60
C ILE A 225 4.28 1.35 -6.41
N VAL A 226 3.97 0.23 -5.77
CA VAL A 226 3.32 -0.92 -6.40
C VAL A 226 1.93 -0.56 -6.90
N ALA A 227 1.12 0.12 -6.08
CA ALA A 227 -0.22 0.57 -6.43
C ALA A 227 -0.24 1.51 -7.66
N LYS A 228 0.81 2.32 -7.84
CA LYS A 228 0.99 3.14 -9.05
C LYS A 228 1.11 2.32 -10.34
N GLY A 229 1.57 1.08 -10.26
CA GLY A 229 1.58 0.17 -11.41
C GLY A 229 0.17 -0.08 -11.95
N LEU A 230 -0.82 -0.23 -11.07
CA LEU A 230 -2.23 -0.42 -11.48
C LEU A 230 -2.82 0.84 -12.11
N THR A 231 -2.57 2.02 -11.53
CA THR A 231 -2.99 3.29 -12.15
C THR A 231 -2.30 3.54 -13.49
N GLY A 232 -1.06 3.09 -13.66
CA GLY A 232 -0.37 3.11 -14.95
C GLY A 232 -1.06 2.26 -16.00
N LEU A 233 -1.48 1.04 -15.65
CA LEU A 233 -2.26 0.16 -16.54
C LEU A 233 -3.62 0.77 -16.90
N MET A 234 -4.30 1.40 -15.95
CA MET A 234 -5.58 2.09 -16.21
C MET A 234 -5.40 3.25 -17.19
N ARG A 235 -4.36 4.07 -17.01
CA ARG A 235 -4.04 5.17 -17.93
C ARG A 235 -3.77 4.67 -19.33
N GLU A 236 -2.95 3.64 -19.47
CA GLU A 236 -2.68 2.98 -20.75
C GLU A 236 -3.97 2.47 -21.42
N ALA A 237 -4.87 1.86 -20.62
CA ALA A 237 -6.16 1.39 -21.12
C ALA A 237 -7.04 2.54 -21.61
N GLN A 238 -7.04 3.68 -20.93
CA GLN A 238 -7.77 4.89 -21.36
C GLN A 238 -7.15 5.50 -22.62
N GLU A 239 -5.84 5.65 -22.70
CA GLU A 239 -5.13 6.18 -23.87
C GLU A 239 -5.38 5.32 -25.13
N LYS A 240 -5.52 4.01 -24.95
CA LYS A 240 -5.86 3.06 -26.04
C LYS A 240 -7.36 2.90 -26.29
N ASN A 241 -8.21 3.68 -25.64
CA ASN A 241 -9.67 3.58 -25.71
C ASN A 241 -10.22 2.18 -25.37
N LEU A 242 -9.53 1.43 -24.51
CA LEU A 242 -9.99 0.14 -24.00
C LEU A 242 -10.83 0.30 -22.72
N PHE A 243 -10.75 1.45 -22.06
CA PHE A 243 -11.52 1.80 -20.88
C PHE A 243 -11.97 3.26 -20.97
N GLU A 244 -13.25 3.49 -20.67
CA GLU A 244 -13.82 4.82 -20.62
C GLU A 244 -14.18 5.16 -19.16
N GLY A 245 -13.47 6.17 -18.58
CA GLY A 245 -13.72 6.65 -17.23
C GLY A 245 -15.05 7.38 -17.11
N PHE A 246 -15.44 7.69 -15.88
CA PHE A 246 -16.64 8.48 -15.60
C PHE A 246 -16.30 9.97 -15.52
N LYS A 247 -17.06 10.81 -16.24
CA LYS A 247 -16.83 12.25 -16.30
C LYS A 247 -17.68 12.98 -15.26
N VAL A 248 -17.06 13.82 -14.45
CA VAL A 248 -17.71 14.56 -13.36
C VAL A 248 -17.55 16.07 -13.53
N GLY A 249 -18.63 16.78 -13.25
CA GLY A 249 -18.67 18.23 -13.21
C GLY A 249 -18.68 18.91 -14.59
N THR A 250 -18.82 20.23 -14.58
CA THR A 250 -18.87 21.07 -15.80
C THR A 250 -17.57 21.02 -16.61
N ASN A 251 -16.47 20.71 -15.98
CA ASN A 251 -15.14 20.60 -16.61
C ASN A 251 -14.86 19.18 -17.16
N ASN A 252 -15.82 18.27 -17.11
CA ASN A 252 -15.68 16.88 -17.57
C ASN A 252 -14.42 16.18 -17.05
N VAL A 253 -14.13 16.33 -15.74
CA VAL A 253 -12.98 15.65 -15.10
C VAL A 253 -13.18 14.15 -15.17
N ASP A 254 -12.27 13.44 -15.83
CA ASP A 254 -12.29 11.99 -15.94
C ASP A 254 -11.86 11.33 -14.63
N ILE A 255 -12.74 10.50 -14.06
CA ILE A 255 -12.47 9.71 -12.86
C ILE A 255 -12.57 8.25 -13.25
N SER A 256 -11.44 7.56 -13.25
CA SER A 256 -11.37 6.13 -13.58
C SER A 256 -11.00 5.27 -12.36
N THR A 257 -10.21 5.81 -11.44
CA THR A 257 -9.69 5.03 -10.30
C THR A 257 -9.50 5.91 -9.08
N LEU A 258 -9.89 5.38 -7.92
CA LEU A 258 -9.51 5.92 -6.61
C LEU A 258 -8.83 4.82 -5.80
N GLN A 259 -7.71 5.15 -5.17
CA GLN A 259 -6.94 4.21 -4.36
C GLN A 259 -6.78 4.72 -2.93
N TYR A 260 -7.03 3.83 -1.97
CA TYR A 260 -6.73 4.08 -0.57
C TYR A 260 -6.05 2.84 0.03
N ALA A 261 -4.74 2.91 0.21
CA ALA A 261 -3.90 1.77 0.58
C ALA A 261 -4.11 0.58 -0.38
N ASP A 262 -4.62 -0.53 0.13
CA ASP A 262 -4.97 -1.74 -0.61
C ASP A 262 -6.37 -1.72 -1.23
N ASP A 263 -7.25 -0.80 -0.80
CA ASP A 263 -8.57 -0.64 -1.42
C ASP A 263 -8.46 0.16 -2.73
N THR A 264 -9.00 -0.40 -3.80
CA THR A 264 -9.08 0.26 -5.13
C THR A 264 -10.52 0.28 -5.60
N VAL A 265 -10.99 1.43 -6.07
CA VAL A 265 -12.32 1.60 -6.65
C VAL A 265 -12.16 2.10 -8.08
N PHE A 266 -12.76 1.39 -9.02
CA PHE A 266 -12.86 1.79 -10.42
C PHE A 266 -14.20 2.43 -10.71
N PHE A 267 -14.18 3.48 -11.55
CA PHE A 267 -15.36 4.18 -12.06
C PHE A 267 -15.30 4.24 -13.58
N GLY A 268 -16.42 4.04 -14.25
CA GLY A 268 -16.44 4.11 -15.71
C GLY A 268 -17.84 4.06 -16.29
N SER A 269 -17.95 4.16 -17.61
CA SER A 269 -19.20 3.92 -18.32
C SER A 269 -19.69 2.48 -18.14
N THR A 270 -21.02 2.26 -18.13
CA THR A 270 -21.65 0.95 -17.92
C THR A 270 -21.58 0.06 -19.16
N SER A 271 -20.37 -0.23 -19.65
CA SER A 271 -20.16 -1.07 -20.81
C SER A 271 -19.51 -2.39 -20.45
N MET A 272 -19.87 -3.48 -21.14
CA MET A 272 -19.18 -4.76 -21.00
C MET A 272 -17.73 -4.69 -21.47
N ALA A 273 -17.37 -3.72 -22.31
CA ALA A 273 -15.99 -3.44 -22.69
C ALA A 273 -15.17 -2.99 -21.45
N ASN A 274 -15.69 -2.05 -20.65
CA ASN A 274 -15.06 -1.61 -19.41
C ASN A 274 -14.92 -2.75 -18.39
N VAL A 275 -15.96 -3.59 -18.24
CA VAL A 275 -15.91 -4.76 -17.35
C VAL A 275 -14.80 -5.73 -17.76
N ARG A 276 -14.66 -5.97 -19.08
CA ARG A 276 -13.57 -6.82 -19.63
C ARG A 276 -12.20 -6.19 -19.40
N ALA A 277 -12.07 -4.89 -19.66
CA ALA A 277 -10.82 -4.15 -19.46
C ALA A 277 -10.35 -4.24 -17.99
N ILE A 278 -11.25 -3.99 -17.03
CA ILE A 278 -10.95 -4.14 -15.60
C ILE A 278 -10.46 -5.55 -15.30
N LYS A 279 -11.17 -6.59 -15.75
CA LYS A 279 -10.77 -7.98 -15.48
C LYS A 279 -9.40 -8.31 -16.05
N VAL A 280 -9.12 -7.87 -17.28
CA VAL A 280 -7.81 -8.10 -17.93
C VAL A 280 -6.71 -7.36 -17.18
N MET A 281 -6.90 -6.10 -16.83
CA MET A 281 -5.92 -5.33 -16.06
C MET A 281 -5.62 -5.97 -14.70
N LEU A 282 -6.65 -6.37 -13.96
CA LEU A 282 -6.50 -7.00 -12.66
C LEU A 282 -5.81 -8.36 -12.76
N ARG A 283 -6.14 -9.17 -13.77
CA ARG A 283 -5.44 -10.45 -14.00
C ARG A 283 -3.99 -10.26 -14.44
N SER A 284 -3.70 -9.27 -15.26
CA SER A 284 -2.32 -8.92 -15.62
C SER A 284 -1.53 -8.48 -14.40
N PHE A 285 -2.15 -7.66 -13.55
CA PHE A 285 -1.56 -7.19 -12.31
C PHE A 285 -1.31 -8.34 -11.32
N GLU A 286 -2.26 -9.27 -11.19
CA GLU A 286 -2.11 -10.49 -10.39
C GLU A 286 -0.94 -11.36 -10.88
N LEU A 287 -0.85 -11.60 -12.20
CA LEU A 287 0.21 -12.44 -12.79
C LEU A 287 1.61 -11.87 -12.57
N VAL A 288 1.75 -10.55 -12.65
CA VAL A 288 3.06 -9.89 -12.55
C VAL A 288 3.48 -9.65 -11.10
N LEU A 289 2.55 -9.27 -10.25
CA LEU A 289 2.80 -8.91 -8.85
C LEU A 289 2.58 -10.04 -7.86
N GLY A 290 1.78 -11.04 -8.23
CA GLY A 290 1.30 -12.06 -7.31
C GLY A 290 0.17 -11.58 -6.38
N LEU A 291 -0.31 -10.34 -6.54
CA LEU A 291 -1.40 -9.79 -5.74
C LEU A 291 -2.73 -10.40 -6.15
N LYS A 292 -3.21 -11.37 -5.40
CA LYS A 292 -4.49 -12.04 -5.64
C LYS A 292 -5.67 -11.14 -5.27
N ILE A 293 -6.68 -11.15 -6.12
CA ILE A 293 -7.94 -10.45 -5.87
C ILE A 293 -8.81 -11.34 -4.98
N ASN A 294 -9.32 -10.74 -3.91
CA ASN A 294 -10.34 -11.37 -3.09
C ASN A 294 -11.72 -11.05 -3.67
N PHE A 295 -12.19 -11.92 -4.55
CA PHE A 295 -13.48 -11.72 -5.22
C PHE A 295 -14.66 -11.74 -4.23
N ASP A 296 -14.59 -12.51 -3.16
CA ASP A 296 -15.66 -12.58 -2.14
C ASP A 296 -15.82 -11.28 -1.35
N LYS A 297 -14.73 -10.50 -1.22
CA LYS A 297 -14.72 -9.18 -0.57
C LYS A 297 -14.74 -8.02 -1.55
N SER A 298 -14.56 -8.30 -2.83
CA SER A 298 -14.73 -7.32 -3.91
C SER A 298 -16.21 -7.14 -4.19
N SER A 299 -16.62 -5.97 -4.65
CA SER A 299 -18.03 -5.71 -4.92
C SER A 299 -18.19 -4.90 -6.20
N PHE A 300 -19.17 -5.28 -7.00
CA PHE A 300 -19.54 -4.64 -8.24
C PHE A 300 -20.93 -4.00 -8.13
N GLY A 301 -21.08 -2.82 -8.66
CA GLY A 301 -22.36 -2.15 -8.77
C GLY A 301 -22.38 -1.23 -9.99
N ALA A 302 -23.58 -0.89 -10.46
CA ALA A 302 -23.74 0.09 -11.51
C ALA A 302 -25.03 0.87 -11.30
N ILE A 303 -25.01 2.13 -11.68
CA ILE A 303 -26.16 3.01 -11.68
C ILE A 303 -26.60 3.18 -13.13
N GLY A 304 -27.91 3.03 -13.40
CA GLY A 304 -28.43 3.13 -14.77
C GLY A 304 -28.16 1.92 -15.67
N MET A 305 -27.67 0.80 -15.14
CA MET A 305 -27.52 -0.47 -15.85
C MET A 305 -28.75 -1.37 -15.58
N SER A 306 -29.20 -2.12 -16.58
CA SER A 306 -30.27 -3.11 -16.39
C SER A 306 -29.84 -4.23 -15.44
N GLU A 307 -30.80 -4.85 -14.73
CA GLU A 307 -30.52 -6.00 -13.84
C GLU A 307 -29.80 -7.15 -14.56
N GLN A 308 -30.20 -7.44 -15.80
CA GLN A 308 -29.57 -8.45 -16.63
C GLN A 308 -28.10 -8.08 -16.97
N GLY A 309 -27.84 -6.81 -17.26
CA GLY A 309 -26.48 -6.28 -17.49
C GLY A 309 -25.61 -6.39 -16.23
N MET A 310 -26.16 -6.01 -15.08
CA MET A 310 -25.48 -6.13 -13.79
C MET A 310 -25.17 -7.59 -13.47
N HIS A 311 -26.13 -8.50 -13.67
CA HIS A 311 -25.91 -9.94 -13.44
C HIS A 311 -24.81 -10.51 -14.35
N SER A 312 -24.83 -10.15 -15.63
CA SER A 312 -23.80 -10.57 -16.58
C SER A 312 -22.40 -10.06 -16.22
N ALA A 313 -22.29 -8.80 -15.80
CA ALA A 313 -21.03 -8.18 -15.38
C ALA A 313 -20.47 -8.82 -14.09
N SER A 314 -21.32 -9.01 -13.09
CA SER A 314 -20.99 -9.64 -11.81
C SER A 314 -20.51 -11.09 -12.02
N THR A 315 -21.25 -11.87 -12.80
CA THR A 315 -20.87 -13.24 -13.17
C THR A 315 -19.52 -13.26 -13.91
N TYR A 316 -19.32 -12.33 -14.86
CA TYR A 316 -18.07 -12.24 -15.59
C TYR A 316 -16.89 -11.89 -14.68
N LEU A 317 -17.08 -11.00 -13.71
CA LEU A 317 -16.05 -10.61 -12.73
C LEU A 317 -15.81 -11.67 -11.65
N ASN A 318 -16.71 -12.65 -11.48
CA ASN A 318 -16.73 -13.61 -10.35
C ASN A 318 -16.86 -12.90 -9.00
N CYS A 319 -17.75 -11.92 -8.88
CA CYS A 319 -17.86 -11.05 -7.71
C CYS A 319 -19.32 -11.09 -7.20
N PRO A 320 -19.57 -11.21 -5.88
CA PRO A 320 -20.93 -11.15 -5.36
C PRO A 320 -21.56 -9.77 -5.59
N PHE A 321 -22.89 -9.75 -5.70
CA PHE A 321 -23.76 -8.57 -5.75
C PHE A 321 -24.00 -8.01 -4.35
N PRO A 322 -24.31 -6.74 -4.15
CA PRO A 322 -23.97 -5.51 -4.86
C PRO A 322 -23.29 -4.48 -3.96
N ILE A 323 -22.66 -3.47 -4.55
CA ILE A 323 -22.59 -2.16 -3.87
C ILE A 323 -24.03 -1.61 -3.92
N TRP A 324 -24.74 -1.56 -2.80
CA TRP A 324 -26.01 -0.87 -2.70
C TRP A 324 -25.76 0.63 -2.85
N VAL A 325 -26.13 1.17 -3.97
CA VAL A 325 -26.39 2.60 -4.04
C VAL A 325 -27.78 2.79 -3.47
N SER A 326 -27.86 3.32 -2.24
CA SER A 326 -29.16 3.57 -1.61
C SER A 326 -29.99 4.51 -2.51
N PRO A 327 -31.33 4.46 -2.45
CA PRO A 327 -32.18 5.43 -3.13
C PRO A 327 -31.86 6.89 -2.79
N LEU A 328 -31.15 7.12 -1.65
CA LEU A 328 -30.67 8.43 -1.21
C LEU A 328 -29.30 8.79 -1.82
N GLY A 329 -28.71 7.94 -2.70
CA GLY A 329 -27.47 8.24 -3.41
C GLY A 329 -26.20 8.05 -2.57
N GLN A 330 -26.25 7.32 -1.46
CA GLN A 330 -25.08 6.97 -0.68
C GLN A 330 -24.54 5.62 -1.16
N ILE A 331 -23.25 5.56 -1.51
CA ILE A 331 -22.56 4.31 -1.80
C ILE A 331 -22.27 3.63 -0.46
N GLN A 332 -23.16 2.73 -0.04
CA GLN A 332 -22.94 1.89 1.14
C GLN A 332 -21.98 0.74 0.76
N GLY A 333 -20.92 0.57 1.53
CA GLY A 333 -19.95 -0.51 1.36
C GLY A 333 -18.64 -0.11 0.67
N VAL A 334 -18.49 1.13 0.18
CA VAL A 334 -17.20 1.60 -0.37
C VAL A 334 -16.14 1.78 0.72
N VAL A 335 -16.58 2.02 1.95
CA VAL A 335 -15.67 2.12 3.11
C VAL A 335 -16.17 1.14 4.18
N SER A 336 -15.64 -0.07 4.17
CA SER A 336 -15.62 -0.85 5.40
C SER A 336 -14.56 -0.20 6.28
N TYR A 337 -14.98 0.36 7.40
CA TYR A 337 -14.06 0.76 8.47
C TYR A 337 -13.24 -0.47 8.85
N GLY A 338 -12.02 -0.57 8.33
CA GLY A 338 -11.02 -1.38 8.96
C GLY A 338 -10.79 -0.73 10.32
N ASN A 339 -11.20 -1.39 11.39
CA ASN A 339 -10.83 -0.98 12.73
C ASN A 339 -9.33 -0.76 12.77
N LEU A 340 -8.94 0.50 13.01
CA LEU A 340 -7.58 0.94 13.32
C LEU A 340 -7.10 0.27 14.61
#